data_b44c3d3f4a29484201964789b2fa37b5
#
_entry.id   b44c3d3f4a29484201964789b2fa37b5
#
_cell.length_a   1.000
_cell.length_b   1.000
_cell.length_c   1.000
_cell.angle_alpha   90.00
_cell.angle_beta   90.00
_cell.angle_gamma   90.00
#
_symmetry.space_group_name_H-M   'P 1'
#
loop_
_entity.id
_entity.type
_entity.pdbx_description
1 polymer ?
#
loop_
_entity_poly.entity_id
_entity_poly.type
_entity_poly.pdbx_seq_one_letter_code
_entity_poly.pdbx_strand_id
1 'polypeptide(L)'
;EEGQNVTETISLYSNPTKWFAGNMQSTGLWAPAQKEVTIKSNANVPVTVTVALADDLTGREKHEVALNRPPRVTKTYSLDASGTVKFKVPYGGLIYIKGNSSTNESASFTFTGVVKAPFYKDGAWKNDLNSPAPLGELESDAFVYTTPKKNLNASNYTGGLEQFANDLDTF
;
A
#
# COMPACT_ATOMS: atom_id res chain seq x y z
N GLU A 1 14.34 6.52 -11.90
CA GLU A 1 14.99 5.47 -11.08
C GLU A 1 14.66 4.11 -11.66
N GLU A 2 15.63 3.22 -11.73
CA GLU A 2 15.41 1.84 -12.14
C GLU A 2 14.61 1.12 -11.06
N GLY A 3 13.62 0.33 -11.49
CA GLY A 3 12.80 -0.46 -10.58
C GLY A 3 13.64 -1.53 -9.87
N GLN A 4 13.34 -1.75 -8.60
CA GLN A 4 14.02 -2.70 -7.74
C GLN A 4 13.34 -4.07 -7.76
N ASN A 5 14.07 -5.09 -7.34
CA ASN A 5 13.52 -6.39 -7.02
C ASN A 5 13.45 -6.52 -5.50
N VAL A 6 12.26 -6.81 -4.99
CA VAL A 6 11.99 -6.93 -3.56
C VAL A 6 11.24 -8.23 -3.31
N THR A 7 11.64 -8.96 -2.26
CA THR A 7 10.92 -10.17 -1.80
C THR A 7 10.40 -9.92 -0.40
N GLU A 8 9.10 -10.16 -0.21
CA GLU A 8 8.37 -9.95 1.04
C GLU A 8 7.52 -11.18 1.38
N THR A 9 7.39 -11.47 2.67
CA THR A 9 6.41 -12.43 3.18
C THR A 9 5.17 -11.68 3.62
N ILE A 10 4.02 -12.02 3.03
CA ILE A 10 2.77 -11.29 3.24
C ILE A 10 1.71 -12.23 3.78
N SER A 11 0.99 -11.79 4.82
CA SER A 11 -0.17 -12.50 5.36
C SER A 11 -1.32 -12.47 4.38
N LEU A 12 -1.92 -13.63 4.15
CA LEU A 12 -3.09 -13.80 3.29
C LEU A 12 -4.38 -14.01 4.12
N TYR A 13 -4.23 -13.98 5.43
CA TYR A 13 -5.34 -14.20 6.34
C TYR A 13 -6.33 -13.04 6.29
N SER A 14 -7.59 -13.40 6.07
CA SER A 14 -8.70 -12.48 6.10
C SER A 14 -9.19 -12.33 7.55
N ASN A 15 -8.71 -11.31 8.25
CA ASN A 15 -9.19 -11.01 9.61
C ASN A 15 -10.48 -10.19 9.54
N PRO A 16 -11.66 -10.77 9.88
CA PRO A 16 -12.94 -10.06 9.79
C PRO A 16 -13.07 -8.92 10.81
N THR A 17 -12.17 -8.81 11.78
CA THR A 17 -12.20 -7.74 12.79
C THR A 17 -11.50 -6.45 12.31
N LYS A 18 -10.68 -6.51 11.27
CA LYS A 18 -10.07 -5.32 10.65
C LYS A 18 -10.99 -4.76 9.55
N TRP A 19 -11.81 -3.83 9.91
CA TRP A 19 -12.97 -3.37 9.14
C TRP A 19 -12.68 -2.62 7.84
N PHE A 20 -11.59 -1.88 7.76
CA PHE A 20 -11.44 -0.86 6.72
C PHE A 20 -10.57 -1.23 5.51
N ALA A 21 -9.67 -2.14 5.64
CA ALA A 21 -8.77 -2.48 4.54
C ALA A 21 -9.29 -3.60 3.63
N GLY A 22 -10.49 -4.15 3.87
CA GLY A 22 -11.02 -5.29 3.10
C GLY A 22 -10.01 -6.45 3.05
N ASN A 23 -9.18 -6.59 4.09
CA ASN A 23 -8.05 -7.51 4.21
C ASN A 23 -6.91 -7.28 3.20
N MET A 24 -6.84 -6.11 2.61
CA MET A 24 -5.69 -5.72 1.80
C MET A 24 -4.50 -5.43 2.73
N GLN A 25 -3.36 -5.99 2.38
CA GLN A 25 -2.10 -5.76 3.09
C GLN A 25 -1.28 -4.71 2.34
N SER A 26 -0.84 -3.66 3.05
CA SER A 26 0.11 -2.70 2.52
C SER A 26 1.48 -3.35 2.33
N THR A 27 2.13 -3.06 1.23
CA THR A 27 3.45 -3.62 0.91
C THR A 27 4.60 -2.64 1.15
N GLY A 28 4.31 -1.35 1.29
CA GLY A 28 5.35 -0.32 1.28
C GLY A 28 6.08 -0.19 -0.06
N LEU A 29 5.43 -0.63 -1.14
CA LEU A 29 5.98 -0.60 -2.49
C LEU A 29 5.09 0.23 -3.42
N TRP A 30 5.73 0.84 -4.41
CA TRP A 30 5.12 1.69 -5.42
C TRP A 30 5.37 1.13 -6.82
N ALA A 31 4.32 1.02 -7.62
CA ALA A 31 4.42 0.75 -9.05
C ALA A 31 4.72 2.08 -9.78
N PRO A 32 5.88 2.23 -10.44
CA PRO A 32 6.19 3.44 -11.19
C PRO A 32 5.27 3.61 -12.40
N ALA A 33 4.94 4.88 -12.74
CA ALA A 33 4.11 5.20 -13.88
C ALA A 33 4.68 4.63 -15.18
N GLN A 34 3.84 3.95 -15.96
CA GLN A 34 4.16 3.43 -17.29
C GLN A 34 5.33 2.41 -17.36
N LYS A 35 5.80 1.94 -16.21
CA LYS A 35 6.81 0.88 -16.13
C LYS A 35 6.13 -0.48 -15.91
N GLU A 36 6.76 -1.53 -16.42
CA GLU A 36 6.28 -2.88 -16.18
C GLU A 36 6.62 -3.31 -14.76
N VAL A 37 5.63 -3.81 -14.06
CA VAL A 37 5.77 -4.48 -12.77
C VAL A 37 5.38 -5.93 -12.94
N THR A 38 6.21 -6.82 -12.41
CA THR A 38 5.92 -8.26 -12.32
C THR A 38 5.84 -8.66 -10.85
N ILE A 39 4.80 -9.38 -10.46
CA ILE A 39 4.65 -9.93 -9.13
C ILE A 39 4.48 -11.44 -9.27
N LYS A 40 5.28 -12.19 -8.50
CA LYS A 40 5.21 -13.66 -8.40
C LYS A 40 4.98 -14.05 -6.96
N SER A 41 4.17 -15.09 -6.73
CA SER A 41 3.92 -15.64 -5.41
C SER A 41 3.83 -17.16 -5.45
N ASN A 42 4.13 -17.77 -4.32
CA ASN A 42 3.91 -19.21 -4.07
C ASN A 42 2.62 -19.46 -3.28
N ALA A 43 1.70 -18.51 -3.24
CA ALA A 43 0.43 -18.65 -2.54
C ALA A 43 -0.40 -19.81 -3.09
N ASN A 44 -1.01 -20.58 -2.17
CA ASN A 44 -1.91 -21.70 -2.51
C ASN A 44 -3.39 -21.28 -2.57
N VAL A 45 -3.67 -19.99 -2.38
CA VAL A 45 -5.02 -19.40 -2.39
C VAL A 45 -5.09 -18.32 -3.44
N PRO A 46 -6.29 -17.97 -3.94
CA PRO A 46 -6.44 -16.85 -4.87
C PRO A 46 -5.93 -15.56 -4.26
N VAL A 47 -5.14 -14.83 -5.02
CA VAL A 47 -4.53 -13.55 -4.62
C VAL A 47 -4.91 -12.48 -5.62
N THR A 48 -5.30 -11.32 -5.11
CA THR A 48 -5.47 -10.11 -5.89
C THR A 48 -4.44 -9.06 -5.50
N VAL A 49 -4.01 -8.31 -6.50
CA VAL A 49 -3.10 -7.17 -6.37
C VAL A 49 -3.88 -5.91 -6.72
N THR A 50 -3.94 -4.97 -5.81
CA THR A 50 -4.54 -3.66 -6.08
C THR A 50 -3.43 -2.61 -6.15
N VAL A 51 -3.45 -1.82 -7.21
CA VAL A 51 -2.58 -0.66 -7.35
C VAL A 51 -3.46 0.57 -7.24
N ALA A 52 -3.21 1.38 -6.23
CA ALA A 52 -4.02 2.56 -5.95
C ALA A 52 -3.18 3.82 -5.89
N LEU A 53 -3.60 4.80 -6.66
CA LEU A 53 -3.26 6.20 -6.44
C LEU A 53 -4.44 6.78 -5.67
N ALA A 54 -4.44 6.56 -4.36
CA ALA A 54 -5.59 6.82 -3.54
C ALA A 54 -5.74 8.31 -3.26
N ASP A 55 -6.91 8.79 -3.55
CA ASP A 55 -7.44 9.96 -2.94
C ASP A 55 -8.94 9.79 -2.76
N ASP A 56 -9.37 9.64 -1.53
CA ASP A 56 -10.78 9.61 -1.24
C ASP A 56 -11.29 11.06 -1.12
N LEU A 57 -11.94 11.48 -2.19
CA LEU A 57 -12.67 12.75 -2.24
C LEU A 57 -14.14 12.60 -1.88
N THR A 58 -14.54 11.44 -1.39
CA THR A 58 -15.94 11.17 -1.04
C THR A 58 -16.45 12.25 -0.08
N GLY A 59 -17.52 12.91 -0.48
CA GLY A 59 -18.13 14.01 0.26
C GLY A 59 -17.48 15.39 0.04
N ARG A 60 -16.42 15.49 -0.74
CA ARG A 60 -15.78 16.78 -1.09
C ARG A 60 -16.13 17.27 -2.48
N GLU A 61 -16.89 16.53 -3.24
CA GLU A 61 -17.36 16.87 -4.59
C GLU A 61 -18.23 18.14 -4.60
N LYS A 62 -18.78 18.49 -3.44
CA LYS A 62 -19.63 19.68 -3.26
C LYS A 62 -18.86 20.97 -2.90
N HIS A 63 -17.58 20.84 -2.63
CA HIS A 63 -16.73 22.00 -2.35
C HIS A 63 -16.00 22.39 -3.62
N GLU A 64 -16.28 23.56 -4.13
CA GLU A 64 -15.65 24.16 -5.31
C GLU A 64 -14.15 24.48 -5.10
N VAL A 65 -13.41 23.52 -4.58
CA VAL A 65 -11.97 23.66 -4.41
C VAL A 65 -11.29 23.01 -5.61
N ALA A 66 -10.60 23.81 -6.39
CA ALA A 66 -9.73 23.31 -7.44
C ALA A 66 -8.63 22.45 -6.82
N LEU A 67 -8.75 21.13 -6.97
CA LEU A 67 -7.78 20.19 -6.49
C LEU A 67 -6.77 19.89 -7.59
N ASN A 68 -5.56 20.40 -7.42
CA ASN A 68 -4.46 20.12 -8.34
C ASN A 68 -3.74 18.83 -7.92
N ARG A 69 -4.33 17.69 -8.25
CA ARG A 69 -3.78 16.36 -7.96
C ARG A 69 -4.25 15.31 -8.95
N PRO A 70 -3.52 14.19 -9.07
CA PRO A 70 -3.92 13.11 -9.96
C PRO A 70 -5.33 12.59 -9.63
N PRO A 71 -6.07 12.12 -10.61
CA PRO A 71 -7.36 11.48 -10.37
C PRO A 71 -7.19 10.22 -9.52
N ARG A 72 -8.24 9.85 -8.78
CA ARG A 72 -8.30 8.56 -8.13
C ARG A 72 -8.24 7.46 -9.19
N VAL A 73 -7.16 6.69 -9.19
CA VAL A 73 -7.00 5.55 -10.08
C VAL A 73 -6.68 4.32 -9.23
N THR A 74 -7.60 3.38 -9.27
CA THR A 74 -7.43 2.07 -8.64
C THR A 74 -7.60 0.99 -9.68
N LYS A 75 -6.67 0.07 -9.75
CA LYS A 75 -6.72 -1.08 -10.64
C LYS A 75 -6.41 -2.36 -9.87
N THR A 76 -7.25 -3.36 -10.06
CA THR A 76 -7.07 -4.69 -9.44
C THR A 76 -6.71 -5.71 -10.50
N TYR A 77 -5.78 -6.57 -10.16
CA TYR A 77 -5.28 -7.68 -10.96
C TYR A 77 -5.35 -8.97 -10.15
N SER A 78 -5.50 -10.10 -10.82
CA SER A 78 -5.41 -11.42 -10.18
C SER A 78 -4.12 -12.11 -10.64
N LEU A 79 -3.49 -12.87 -9.76
CA LEU A 79 -2.42 -13.77 -10.16
C LEU A 79 -3.00 -14.87 -11.04
N ASP A 80 -2.26 -15.25 -12.07
CA ASP A 80 -2.61 -16.39 -12.94
C ASP A 80 -2.34 -17.73 -12.25
N ALA A 81 -2.60 -18.84 -12.95
CA ALA A 81 -2.38 -20.19 -12.46
C ALA A 81 -0.90 -20.50 -12.14
N SER A 82 0.04 -19.72 -12.65
CA SER A 82 1.47 -19.83 -12.31
C SER A 82 1.87 -18.99 -11.10
N GLY A 83 0.92 -18.31 -10.46
CA GLY A 83 1.18 -17.38 -9.37
C GLY A 83 1.84 -16.08 -9.83
N THR A 84 1.62 -15.66 -11.06
CA THR A 84 2.28 -14.50 -11.65
C THR A 84 1.27 -13.48 -12.16
N VAL A 85 1.60 -12.20 -12.04
CA VAL A 85 0.90 -11.10 -12.74
C VAL A 85 1.91 -10.08 -13.26
N LYS A 86 1.63 -9.53 -14.44
CA LYS A 86 2.37 -8.42 -15.05
C LYS A 86 1.41 -7.31 -15.39
N PHE A 87 1.80 -6.08 -15.11
CA PHE A 87 0.98 -4.92 -15.41
C PHE A 87 1.80 -3.65 -15.61
N LYS A 88 1.14 -2.64 -16.16
CA LYS A 88 1.58 -1.24 -16.19
C LYS A 88 0.44 -0.36 -15.73
N VAL A 89 0.75 0.66 -14.97
CA VAL A 89 -0.24 1.65 -14.51
C VAL A 89 0.12 3.04 -15.07
N PRO A 90 -0.86 3.85 -15.44
CA PRO A 90 -0.58 5.11 -16.13
C PRO A 90 0.10 6.16 -15.26
N TYR A 91 -0.26 6.22 -13.97
CA TYR A 91 0.18 7.28 -13.05
C TYR A 91 1.03 6.78 -11.88
N GLY A 92 1.30 5.49 -11.81
CA GLY A 92 1.86 4.85 -10.63
C GLY A 92 0.81 4.56 -9.56
N GLY A 93 1.24 4.01 -8.43
CA GLY A 93 0.36 3.73 -7.29
C GLY A 93 1.00 2.83 -6.25
N LEU A 94 0.49 2.91 -5.02
CA LEU A 94 0.83 1.99 -3.94
C LEU A 94 0.28 0.59 -4.25
N ILE A 95 1.01 -0.43 -3.87
CA ILE A 95 0.69 -1.82 -4.14
C ILE A 95 0.14 -2.47 -2.87
N TYR A 96 -1.02 -3.10 -3.00
CA TYR A 96 -1.69 -3.83 -1.94
C TYR A 96 -1.93 -5.28 -2.36
N ILE A 97 -1.77 -6.20 -1.43
CA ILE A 97 -2.02 -7.63 -1.64
C ILE A 97 -3.22 -8.07 -0.82
N LYS A 98 -4.12 -8.81 -1.43
CA LYS A 98 -5.23 -9.47 -0.74
C LYS A 98 -5.23 -10.96 -1.09
N GLY A 99 -5.14 -11.81 -0.07
CA GLY A 99 -5.39 -13.23 -0.18
C GLY A 99 -6.79 -13.58 0.33
N ASN A 100 -7.36 -14.65 -0.20
CA ASN A 100 -8.66 -15.17 0.24
C ASN A 100 -8.46 -16.44 1.06
N SER A 101 -7.63 -16.36 2.10
CA SER A 101 -7.44 -17.47 3.06
C SER A 101 -8.38 -17.30 4.24
N SER A 102 -9.01 -18.40 4.66
CA SER A 102 -9.78 -18.49 5.90
C SER A 102 -8.92 -18.88 7.11
N THR A 103 -7.65 -19.16 6.88
CA THR A 103 -6.69 -19.58 7.89
C THR A 103 -5.52 -18.62 7.94
N ASN A 104 -4.77 -18.63 9.04
CA ASN A 104 -3.62 -17.74 9.21
C ASN A 104 -2.44 -18.23 8.34
N GLU A 105 -2.52 -17.96 7.06
CA GLU A 105 -1.51 -18.29 6.06
C GLU A 105 -0.74 -17.06 5.61
N SER A 106 0.49 -17.27 5.20
CA SER A 106 1.32 -16.28 4.53
C SER A 106 2.00 -16.89 3.31
N ALA A 107 2.40 -16.03 2.38
CA ALA A 107 3.12 -16.44 1.19
C ALA A 107 4.28 -15.50 0.89
N SER A 108 5.26 -16.01 0.16
CA SER A 108 6.35 -15.20 -0.37
C SER A 108 5.91 -14.53 -1.68
N PHE A 109 6.21 -13.25 -1.79
CA PHE A 109 5.96 -12.43 -2.97
C PHE A 109 7.27 -11.81 -3.46
N THR A 110 7.55 -11.96 -4.73
CA THR A 110 8.67 -11.29 -5.39
C THR A 110 8.12 -10.23 -6.33
N PHE A 111 8.51 -8.99 -6.08
CA PHE A 111 8.13 -7.81 -6.85
C PHE A 111 9.31 -7.38 -7.71
N THR A 112 9.10 -7.22 -9.00
CA THR A 112 10.11 -6.75 -9.97
C THR A 112 9.66 -5.48 -10.62
N GLY A 113 10.54 -4.49 -10.74
CA GLY A 113 10.23 -3.21 -11.36
C GLY A 113 9.51 -2.20 -10.46
N VAL A 114 9.52 -2.43 -9.14
CA VAL A 114 8.92 -1.57 -8.13
C VAL A 114 9.92 -0.59 -7.55
N VAL A 115 9.46 0.44 -6.85
CA VAL A 115 10.27 1.30 -5.99
C VAL A 115 9.71 1.29 -4.57
N LYS A 116 10.54 1.58 -3.58
CA LYS A 116 10.11 1.70 -2.19
C LYS A 116 9.26 2.95 -1.99
N ALA A 117 8.22 2.80 -1.17
CA ALA A 117 7.43 3.90 -0.64
C ALA A 117 7.70 4.05 0.86
N PRO A 118 7.71 5.27 1.41
CA PRO A 118 7.80 5.46 2.85
C PRO A 118 6.72 4.64 3.56
N PHE A 119 7.13 3.81 4.51
CA PHE A 119 6.24 2.92 5.23
C PHE A 119 6.65 2.80 6.69
N TYR A 120 5.83 3.39 7.55
CA TYR A 120 5.97 3.31 9.00
C TYR A 120 4.95 2.32 9.54
N LYS A 121 5.43 1.31 10.28
CA LYS A 121 4.61 0.22 10.79
C LYS A 121 5.23 -0.36 12.04
N ASP A 122 4.43 -0.79 13.01
CA ASP A 122 4.87 -1.43 14.25
C ASP A 122 5.92 -0.57 14.99
N GLY A 123 5.71 0.75 15.07
CA GLY A 123 6.61 1.69 15.75
C GLY A 123 7.93 1.96 15.03
N ALA A 124 8.11 1.51 13.77
CA ALA A 124 9.36 1.66 13.05
C ALA A 124 9.19 1.93 11.56
N TRP A 125 10.21 2.53 10.96
CA TRP A 125 10.30 2.64 9.52
C TRP A 125 10.69 1.30 8.88
N LYS A 126 9.83 0.76 8.02
CA LYS A 126 10.16 -0.34 7.10
C LYS A 126 10.90 0.22 5.88
N ASN A 127 10.42 1.33 5.35
CA ASN A 127 11.08 2.16 4.35
C ASN A 127 10.96 3.61 4.81
N ASP A 128 12.06 4.33 4.88
CA ASP A 128 12.11 5.69 5.40
C ASP A 128 11.69 6.76 4.36
N LEU A 129 11.76 8.03 4.78
CA LEU A 129 11.40 9.17 3.95
C LEU A 129 12.34 9.41 2.76
N ASN A 130 13.50 8.73 2.67
CA ASN A 130 14.36 8.79 1.50
C ASN A 130 13.84 7.91 0.35
N SER A 131 12.86 7.06 0.63
CA SER A 131 12.20 6.22 -0.38
C SER A 131 11.62 7.08 -1.50
N PRO A 132 11.73 6.66 -2.78
CA PRO A 132 11.46 7.53 -3.92
C PRO A 132 9.98 7.82 -4.19
N ALA A 133 9.06 6.98 -3.72
CA ALA A 133 7.64 7.15 -4.00
C ALA A 133 7.08 8.46 -3.43
N PRO A 134 6.10 9.09 -4.11
CA PRO A 134 5.53 10.37 -3.69
C PRO A 134 4.54 10.25 -2.53
N LEU A 135 3.93 9.08 -2.38
CA LEU A 135 3.03 8.73 -1.28
C LEU A 135 3.68 7.73 -0.35
N GLY A 136 3.28 7.76 0.90
CA GLY A 136 3.69 6.78 1.90
C GLY A 136 2.54 6.44 2.83
N GLU A 137 2.78 5.50 3.72
CA GLU A 137 1.78 4.98 4.63
C GLU A 137 2.32 4.89 6.06
N LEU A 138 1.41 5.11 7.00
CA LEU A 138 1.56 4.75 8.40
C LEU A 138 0.49 3.70 8.69
N GLU A 139 0.91 2.53 9.13
CA GLU A 139 0.03 1.45 9.56
C GLU A 139 0.09 1.34 11.09
N SER A 140 -1.06 1.48 11.73
CA SER A 140 -1.31 1.21 13.13
C SER A 140 -2.11 -0.10 13.27
N ASP A 141 -2.48 -0.47 14.47
CA ASP A 141 -3.27 -1.70 14.70
C ASP A 141 -4.65 -1.64 14.03
N ALA A 142 -5.27 -0.48 13.99
CA ALA A 142 -6.63 -0.29 13.47
C ALA A 142 -6.69 0.40 12.10
N PHE A 143 -5.68 1.17 11.70
CA PHE A 143 -5.74 2.03 10.53
C PHE A 143 -4.54 1.88 9.59
N VAL A 144 -4.78 2.20 8.32
CA VAL A 144 -3.74 2.51 7.34
C VAL A 144 -3.95 3.95 6.88
N TYR A 145 -3.03 4.81 7.22
CA TYR A 145 -3.05 6.22 6.86
C TYR A 145 -2.14 6.46 5.66
N THR A 146 -2.74 6.69 4.49
CA THR A 146 -2.03 6.99 3.24
C THR A 146 -1.97 8.50 3.04
N THR A 147 -0.78 9.04 2.78
CA THR A 147 -0.58 10.48 2.67
C THR A 147 0.61 10.81 1.77
N PRO A 148 0.69 12.04 1.22
CA PRO A 148 1.92 12.53 0.61
C PRO A 148 3.12 12.38 1.56
N LYS A 149 4.23 11.90 1.03
CA LYS A 149 5.47 11.61 1.77
C LYS A 149 5.88 12.74 2.73
N LYS A 150 5.75 14.00 2.31
CA LYS A 150 6.08 15.17 3.14
C LYS A 150 5.31 15.24 4.47
N ASN A 151 4.12 14.65 4.52
CA ASN A 151 3.26 14.67 5.71
C ASN A 151 3.68 13.61 6.74
N LEU A 152 4.47 12.61 6.36
CA LEU A 152 4.98 11.58 7.27
C LEU A 152 6.24 12.03 8.05
N ASN A 153 6.60 13.30 7.99
CA ASN A 153 7.66 13.81 8.83
C ASN A 153 7.19 13.85 10.31
N ALA A 154 7.93 13.19 11.19
CA ALA A 154 7.62 13.11 12.61
C ALA A 154 7.42 14.49 13.28
N SER A 155 8.10 15.52 12.77
CA SER A 155 7.96 16.91 13.27
C SER A 155 6.57 17.52 13.04
N ASN A 156 5.77 16.92 12.17
CA ASN A 156 4.39 17.38 11.91
C ASN A 156 3.39 16.93 12.98
N TYR A 157 3.81 16.04 13.89
CA TYR A 157 2.92 15.41 14.87
C TYR A 157 3.44 15.62 16.29
N THR A 158 2.58 16.06 17.18
CA THR A 158 2.89 16.13 18.60
C THR A 158 3.18 14.73 19.13
N GLY A 159 4.34 14.51 19.74
CA GLY A 159 4.76 13.18 20.20
C GLY A 159 5.32 12.26 19.09
N GLY A 160 5.39 12.74 17.84
CA GLY A 160 5.94 11.98 16.72
C GLY A 160 4.95 11.00 16.09
N LEU A 161 5.46 10.14 15.19
CA LEU A 161 4.63 9.20 14.43
C LEU A 161 4.06 8.07 15.29
N GLU A 162 4.77 7.63 16.31
CA GLU A 162 4.30 6.58 17.22
C GLU A 162 3.09 7.07 18.02
N GLN A 163 3.16 8.27 18.58
CA GLN A 163 2.02 8.85 19.29
C GLN A 163 0.84 9.05 18.34
N PHE A 164 1.07 9.54 17.13
CA PHE A 164 0.02 9.70 16.13
C PHE A 164 -0.63 8.36 15.75
N ALA A 165 0.14 7.29 15.62
CA ALA A 165 -0.38 5.94 15.37
C ALA A 165 -1.27 5.46 16.53
N ASN A 166 -0.81 5.64 17.77
CA ASN A 166 -1.59 5.29 18.98
C ASN A 166 -2.88 6.11 19.10
N ASP A 167 -2.84 7.38 18.73
CA ASP A 167 -4.03 8.24 18.73
C ASP A 167 -5.06 7.76 17.70
N LEU A 168 -4.62 7.29 16.52
CA LEU A 168 -5.50 6.68 15.52
C LEU A 168 -6.19 5.41 16.02
N ASP A 169 -5.49 4.59 16.81
CA ASP A 169 -6.03 3.33 17.34
C ASP A 169 -7.02 3.52 18.48
N THR A 170 -6.99 4.68 19.13
CA THR A 170 -7.92 5.03 20.23
C THR A 170 -9.17 5.79 19.77
N PHE A 171 -9.24 6.14 18.48
CA PHE A 171 -10.34 6.93 17.91
C PHE A 171 -11.52 6.05 17.51
#